data_3e489573ad0285e58136e980e9d77a90
#
_entry.id   3e489573ad0285e58136e980e9d77a90
#
_cell.length_a   1.000
_cell.length_b   1.000
_cell.length_c   1.000
_cell.angle_alpha   90.00
_cell.angle_beta   90.00
_cell.angle_gamma   90.00
#
_symmetry.space_group_name_H-M   'P 1'
#
loop_
_entity.id
_entity.type
_entity.pdbx_description
1 polymer ?
#
loop_
_entity_poly.entity_id
_entity_poly.type
_entity_poly.pdbx_seq_one_letter_code
_entity_poly.pdbx_strand_id
1 'polypeptide(L)'
;MVTRKKFASKPEWLLARKGKIGGSDAAAVLGLNPYKNNVEFWNEMVGITKPRDISNEQYVIYGSRAEEHIRAIFALDHPEYKVEYFGDNMLLNDKYPFAHASLDGELTELETGRKGIFECKTSELFGSMHKEKWDGEHIPDNYYIQVLHYLMVTEYEFVELRAQIKSVWNKSIRLITKDYHIERADVEEDIEIIKRSEREFMELVKKRKKPALILPEI
;
A
#
# COMPACT_ATOMS: atom_id res chain seq x y z
N MET A 1 -1.17 -19.56 8.05
CA MET A 1 0.32 -19.42 7.92
C MET A 1 0.61 -18.35 6.88
N VAL A 2 1.60 -17.48 7.14
CA VAL A 2 2.08 -16.51 6.13
C VAL A 2 3.17 -17.17 5.29
N THR A 3 3.05 -17.10 3.98
CA THR A 3 4.00 -17.70 3.03
C THR A 3 4.43 -16.69 1.98
N ARG A 4 5.70 -16.75 1.58
CA ARG A 4 6.23 -15.95 0.47
C ARG A 4 6.22 -16.77 -0.82
N LYS A 5 5.56 -16.25 -1.84
CA LYS A 5 5.59 -16.81 -3.18
C LYS A 5 6.49 -15.95 -4.07
N LYS A 6 7.53 -16.55 -4.64
CA LYS A 6 8.39 -15.91 -5.65
C LYS A 6 7.88 -16.26 -7.04
N PHE A 7 8.10 -15.34 -7.99
CA PHE A 7 7.72 -15.50 -9.39
C PHE A 7 8.98 -15.34 -10.26
N ALA A 8 8.97 -16.06 -11.38
CA ALA A 8 10.09 -16.02 -12.31
C ALA A 8 10.12 -14.73 -13.15
N SER A 9 9.00 -13.99 -13.19
CA SER A 9 8.88 -12.77 -13.98
C SER A 9 7.76 -11.85 -13.47
N LYS A 10 7.88 -10.56 -13.77
CA LYS A 10 6.84 -9.57 -13.49
C LYS A 10 5.47 -9.92 -14.11
N PRO A 11 5.35 -10.45 -15.36
CA PRO A 11 4.08 -10.91 -15.90
C PRO A 11 3.42 -12.03 -15.08
N GLU A 12 4.18 -13.00 -14.58
CA GLU A 12 3.65 -14.05 -13.71
C GLU A 12 3.17 -13.49 -12.38
N TRP A 13 3.93 -12.58 -11.79
CA TRP A 13 3.55 -11.87 -10.57
C TRP A 13 2.25 -11.08 -10.77
N LEU A 14 2.11 -10.32 -11.88
CA LEU A 14 0.88 -9.61 -12.22
C LEU A 14 -0.32 -10.55 -12.40
N LEU A 15 -0.10 -11.72 -13.01
CA LEU A 15 -1.16 -12.72 -13.18
C LEU A 15 -1.62 -13.30 -11.83
N ALA A 16 -0.69 -13.54 -10.92
CA ALA A 16 -0.98 -14.11 -9.60
C ALA A 16 -1.74 -13.14 -8.66
N ARG A 17 -1.67 -11.84 -8.92
CA ARG A 17 -2.44 -10.80 -8.22
C ARG A 17 -3.92 -10.78 -8.61
N LYS A 18 -4.25 -11.26 -9.82
CA LYS A 18 -5.63 -11.22 -10.31
C LYS A 18 -6.58 -11.98 -9.40
N GLY A 19 -7.72 -11.37 -9.11
CA GLY A 19 -8.75 -11.94 -8.24
C GLY A 19 -8.42 -11.88 -6.74
N LYS A 20 -7.39 -11.12 -6.37
CA LYS A 20 -7.02 -10.83 -4.97
C LYS A 20 -6.98 -9.33 -4.74
N ILE A 21 -7.24 -8.93 -3.50
CA ILE A 21 -7.09 -7.55 -3.05
C ILE A 21 -5.60 -7.34 -2.71
N GLY A 22 -4.99 -6.33 -3.30
CA GLY A 22 -3.66 -5.84 -2.94
C GLY A 22 -3.76 -4.55 -2.13
N GLY A 23 -2.68 -4.16 -1.44
CA GLY A 23 -2.68 -2.98 -0.57
C GLY A 23 -3.13 -1.69 -1.27
N SER A 24 -2.69 -1.45 -2.51
CA SER A 24 -3.11 -0.27 -3.30
C SER A 24 -4.60 -0.24 -3.66
N ASP A 25 -5.28 -1.40 -3.63
CA ASP A 25 -6.71 -1.53 -3.94
C ASP A 25 -7.59 -1.58 -2.68
N ALA A 26 -7.00 -1.86 -1.50
CA ALA A 26 -7.72 -1.99 -0.24
C ALA A 26 -8.57 -0.76 0.10
N ALA A 27 -8.03 0.43 -0.12
CA ALA A 27 -8.77 1.68 0.10
C ALA A 27 -10.00 1.84 -0.80
N ALA A 28 -10.01 1.23 -2.00
CA ALA A 28 -11.18 1.27 -2.87
C ALA A 28 -12.35 0.46 -2.30
N VAL A 29 -12.08 -0.60 -1.55
CA VAL A 29 -13.11 -1.40 -0.86
C VAL A 29 -13.90 -0.54 0.14
N LEU A 30 -13.20 0.38 0.82
CA LEU A 30 -13.76 1.27 1.84
C LEU A 30 -14.26 2.62 1.29
N GLY A 31 -14.13 2.87 -0.02
CA GLY A 31 -14.49 4.16 -0.62
C GLY A 31 -13.49 5.29 -0.36
N LEU A 32 -12.31 4.98 0.20
CA LEU A 32 -11.27 5.94 0.58
C LEU A 32 -10.15 6.08 -0.47
N ASN A 33 -10.29 5.43 -1.62
CA ASN A 33 -9.32 5.58 -2.71
C ASN A 33 -9.72 6.77 -3.60
N PRO A 34 -8.88 7.80 -3.76
CA PRO A 34 -9.21 8.99 -4.54
C PRO A 34 -9.25 8.76 -6.06
N TYR A 35 -8.79 7.61 -6.54
CA TYR A 35 -8.64 7.28 -7.96
C TYR A 35 -9.62 6.21 -8.44
N LYS A 36 -10.21 5.45 -7.53
CA LYS A 36 -11.07 4.29 -7.85
C LYS A 36 -12.07 4.06 -6.72
N ASN A 37 -13.36 4.07 -7.03
CA ASN A 37 -14.38 3.72 -6.05
C ASN A 37 -14.59 2.19 -5.95
N ASN A 38 -15.37 1.76 -4.97
CA ASN A 38 -15.63 0.35 -4.70
C ASN A 38 -16.39 -0.37 -5.83
N VAL A 39 -17.23 0.33 -6.56
CA VAL A 39 -17.98 -0.23 -7.71
C VAL A 39 -17.06 -0.44 -8.92
N GLU A 40 -16.17 0.51 -9.19
CA GLU A 40 -15.16 0.38 -10.24
C GLU A 40 -14.23 -0.79 -9.96
N PHE A 41 -13.75 -0.91 -8.73
CA PHE A 41 -12.92 -2.03 -8.31
C PHE A 41 -13.67 -3.37 -8.42
N TRP A 42 -14.94 -3.42 -8.03
CA TRP A 42 -15.76 -4.61 -8.21
C TRP A 42 -15.90 -4.99 -9.68
N ASN A 43 -16.13 -4.03 -10.59
CA ASN A 43 -16.20 -4.29 -12.04
C ASN A 43 -14.91 -4.91 -12.58
N GLU A 44 -13.75 -4.45 -12.09
CA GLU A 44 -12.45 -5.04 -12.44
C GLU A 44 -12.33 -6.48 -11.92
N MET A 45 -12.70 -6.71 -10.65
CA MET A 45 -12.61 -8.02 -10.01
C MET A 45 -13.50 -9.08 -10.65
N VAL A 46 -14.68 -8.71 -11.13
CA VAL A 46 -15.59 -9.64 -11.85
C VAL A 46 -15.34 -9.69 -13.35
N GLY A 47 -14.38 -8.93 -13.88
CA GLY A 47 -13.96 -8.94 -15.28
C GLY A 47 -14.88 -8.18 -16.24
N ILE A 48 -15.71 -7.25 -15.73
CA ILE A 48 -16.55 -6.35 -16.56
C ILE A 48 -15.68 -5.28 -17.21
N THR A 49 -14.73 -4.71 -16.44
CA THR A 49 -13.77 -3.73 -16.94
C THR A 49 -12.35 -4.24 -16.69
N LYS A 50 -11.40 -3.71 -17.46
CA LYS A 50 -9.97 -3.92 -17.20
C LYS A 50 -9.43 -2.79 -16.36
N PRO A 51 -8.49 -3.05 -15.42
CA PRO A 51 -7.77 -2.00 -14.73
C PRO A 51 -7.12 -1.04 -15.72
N ARG A 52 -7.13 0.25 -15.40
CA ARG A 52 -6.40 1.25 -16.19
C ARG A 52 -4.90 0.97 -16.10
N ASP A 53 -4.24 0.90 -17.25
CA ASP A 53 -2.78 0.83 -17.28
C ASP A 53 -2.19 2.24 -17.07
N ILE A 54 -1.49 2.40 -15.97
CA ILE A 54 -0.80 3.64 -15.56
C ILE A 54 0.71 3.51 -15.59
N SER A 55 1.23 2.40 -16.12
CA SER A 55 2.67 2.09 -16.10
C SER A 55 3.54 3.13 -16.81
N ASN A 56 2.98 3.86 -17.76
CA ASN A 56 3.65 4.91 -18.53
C ASN A 56 3.45 6.32 -17.94
N GLU A 57 2.70 6.48 -16.87
CA GLU A 57 2.52 7.76 -16.20
C GLU A 57 3.82 8.20 -15.50
N GLN A 58 4.21 9.46 -15.69
CA GLN A 58 5.50 9.97 -15.20
C GLN A 58 5.68 9.82 -13.69
N TYR A 59 4.61 10.00 -12.91
CA TYR A 59 4.65 9.83 -11.45
C TYR A 59 4.86 8.36 -11.05
N VAL A 60 4.33 7.39 -11.82
CA VAL A 60 4.54 5.95 -11.58
C VAL A 60 5.98 5.56 -11.90
N ILE A 61 6.50 6.03 -13.06
CA ILE A 61 7.89 5.79 -13.45
C ILE A 61 8.85 6.38 -12.41
N TYR A 62 8.58 7.61 -11.97
CA TYR A 62 9.39 8.25 -10.93
C TYR A 62 9.35 7.46 -9.63
N GLY A 63 8.15 7.12 -9.13
CA GLY A 63 7.96 6.34 -7.91
C GLY A 63 8.75 5.03 -7.95
N SER A 64 8.51 4.21 -8.96
CA SER A 64 9.18 2.90 -9.09
C SER A 64 10.71 2.99 -9.17
N ARG A 65 11.25 4.06 -9.77
CA ARG A 65 12.71 4.27 -9.79
C ARG A 65 13.25 4.81 -8.48
N ALA A 66 12.47 5.59 -7.76
CA ALA A 66 12.86 6.17 -6.49
C ALA A 66 12.86 5.17 -5.34
N GLU A 67 12.02 4.14 -5.37
CA GLU A 67 11.84 3.15 -4.31
C GLU A 67 13.16 2.57 -3.78
N GLU A 68 14.05 2.11 -4.68
CA GLU A 68 15.34 1.54 -4.30
C GLU A 68 16.22 2.56 -3.55
N HIS A 69 16.24 3.79 -4.03
CA HIS A 69 17.08 4.85 -3.45
C HIS A 69 16.51 5.32 -2.11
N ILE A 70 15.19 5.48 -2.01
CA ILE A 70 14.53 5.86 -0.76
C ILE A 70 14.76 4.79 0.30
N ARG A 71 14.64 3.51 -0.04
CA ARG A 71 14.93 2.38 0.85
C ARG A 71 16.40 2.36 1.30
N ALA A 72 17.34 2.61 0.38
CA ALA A 72 18.75 2.65 0.72
C ALA A 72 19.08 3.80 1.69
N ILE A 73 18.51 5.00 1.46
CA ILE A 73 18.67 6.13 2.37
C ILE A 73 18.02 5.82 3.73
N PHE A 74 16.81 5.22 3.75
CA PHE A 74 16.18 4.81 4.99
C PHE A 74 17.07 3.88 5.82
N ALA A 75 17.71 2.90 5.18
CA ALA A 75 18.61 1.96 5.86
C ALA A 75 19.87 2.64 6.44
N LEU A 76 20.30 3.77 5.87
CA LEU A 76 21.41 4.56 6.42
C LEU A 76 20.97 5.42 7.60
N ASP A 77 19.75 5.97 7.55
CA ASP A 77 19.19 6.82 8.60
C ASP A 77 18.77 6.00 9.82
N HIS A 78 18.42 4.71 9.63
CA HIS A 78 17.85 3.81 10.62
C HIS A 78 18.68 2.52 10.76
N PRO A 79 19.91 2.62 11.32
CA PRO A 79 20.80 1.48 11.48
C PRO A 79 20.29 0.44 12.50
N GLU A 80 19.25 0.77 13.29
CA GLU A 80 18.54 -0.13 14.20
C GLU A 80 17.75 -1.21 13.47
N TYR A 81 17.47 -1.03 12.16
CA TYR A 81 16.75 -1.99 11.34
C TYR A 81 17.68 -2.70 10.34
N LYS A 82 17.52 -4.00 10.20
CA LYS A 82 17.92 -4.72 8.99
C LYS A 82 16.83 -4.52 7.94
N VAL A 83 17.17 -3.91 6.81
CA VAL A 83 16.24 -3.67 5.69
C VAL A 83 16.50 -4.68 4.58
N GLU A 84 15.48 -5.45 4.19
CA GLU A 84 15.55 -6.45 3.12
C GLU A 84 14.48 -6.19 2.06
N TYR A 85 14.82 -6.41 0.79
CA TYR A 85 13.88 -6.32 -0.32
C TYR A 85 13.86 -7.62 -1.13
N PHE A 86 12.69 -8.05 -1.48
CA PHE A 86 12.47 -9.26 -2.26
C PHE A 86 11.64 -8.89 -3.50
N GLY A 87 12.31 -8.77 -4.66
CA GLY A 87 11.64 -8.47 -5.93
C GLY A 87 10.74 -9.61 -6.42
N ASP A 88 9.76 -9.28 -7.26
CA ASP A 88 8.84 -10.23 -7.90
C ASP A 88 8.29 -11.31 -6.97
N ASN A 89 7.84 -10.89 -5.78
CA ASN A 89 7.22 -11.77 -4.79
C ASN A 89 5.94 -11.19 -4.23
N MET A 90 5.19 -12.02 -3.53
CA MET A 90 4.08 -11.60 -2.68
C MET A 90 4.00 -12.47 -1.43
N LEU A 91 3.55 -11.87 -0.36
CA LEU A 91 3.17 -12.54 0.87
C LEU A 91 1.68 -12.89 0.80
N LEU A 92 1.39 -14.12 1.18
CA LEU A 92 0.05 -14.69 1.22
C LEU A 92 -0.21 -15.21 2.63
N ASN A 93 -1.45 -15.10 3.09
CA ASN A 93 -1.87 -15.62 4.38
C ASN A 93 -3.09 -16.53 4.20
N ASP A 94 -2.98 -17.76 4.71
CA ASP A 94 -4.08 -18.74 4.62
C ASP A 94 -5.36 -18.26 5.30
N LYS A 95 -5.26 -17.36 6.30
CA LYS A 95 -6.42 -16.74 6.94
C LYS A 95 -7.16 -15.76 6.02
N TYR A 96 -6.46 -15.21 5.02
CA TYR A 96 -6.95 -14.20 4.08
C TYR A 96 -6.63 -14.58 2.63
N PRO A 97 -7.18 -15.70 2.12
CA PRO A 97 -6.82 -16.24 0.80
C PRO A 97 -7.17 -15.30 -0.37
N PHE A 98 -7.99 -14.30 -0.09
CA PHE A 98 -8.43 -13.26 -1.02
C PHE A 98 -7.48 -12.06 -1.09
N ALA A 99 -6.48 -11.98 -0.22
CA ALA A 99 -5.58 -10.85 -0.09
C ALA A 99 -4.12 -11.23 -0.41
N HIS A 100 -3.30 -10.24 -0.72
CA HIS A 100 -1.86 -10.38 -0.83
C HIS A 100 -1.14 -9.09 -0.45
N ALA A 101 0.10 -9.20 0.05
CA ALA A 101 0.98 -8.06 0.27
C ALA A 101 2.22 -8.15 -0.62
N SER A 102 2.61 -7.02 -1.23
CA SER A 102 3.88 -6.85 -1.94
C SER A 102 4.52 -5.59 -1.35
N LEU A 103 5.58 -5.79 -0.60
CA LEU A 103 6.19 -4.76 0.24
C LEU A 103 7.35 -4.08 -0.48
N ASP A 104 7.55 -2.80 -0.23
CA ASP A 104 8.72 -2.04 -0.70
C ASP A 104 9.98 -2.41 0.09
N GLY A 105 9.81 -3.00 1.27
CA GLY A 105 10.87 -3.59 2.09
C GLY A 105 10.32 -4.31 3.32
N GLU A 106 11.14 -5.19 3.87
CA GLU A 106 10.90 -5.85 5.14
C GLU A 106 11.94 -5.38 6.14
N LEU A 107 11.48 -5.11 7.34
CA LEU A 107 12.30 -4.68 8.45
C LEU A 107 12.47 -5.80 9.47
N THR A 108 13.65 -5.87 10.04
CA THR A 108 13.88 -6.61 11.27
C THR A 108 14.56 -5.67 12.25
N GLU A 109 13.90 -5.38 13.36
CA GLU A 109 14.49 -4.60 14.43
C GLU A 109 15.61 -5.43 15.08
N LEU A 110 16.83 -4.90 15.08
CA LEU A 110 18.02 -5.70 15.42
C LEU A 110 18.09 -6.09 16.90
N GLU A 111 17.54 -5.26 17.78
CA GLU A 111 17.57 -5.50 19.23
C GLU A 111 16.57 -6.58 19.65
N THR A 112 15.36 -6.54 19.10
CA THR A 112 14.23 -7.38 19.55
C THR A 112 13.94 -8.53 18.60
N GLY A 113 14.35 -8.42 17.34
CA GLY A 113 14.00 -9.35 16.27
C GLY A 113 12.57 -9.18 15.73
N ARG A 114 11.83 -8.15 16.16
CA ARG A 114 10.49 -7.82 15.67
C ARG A 114 10.51 -7.61 14.16
N LYS A 115 9.44 -8.05 13.51
CA LYS A 115 9.28 -7.88 12.06
C LYS A 115 8.39 -6.69 11.75
N GLY A 116 8.85 -5.87 10.81
CA GLY A 116 8.13 -4.71 10.33
C GLY A 116 8.06 -4.62 8.81
N ILE A 117 7.32 -3.64 8.36
CA ILE A 117 7.11 -3.31 6.95
C ILE A 117 7.81 -1.98 6.69
N PHE A 118 8.58 -1.91 5.61
CA PHE A 118 8.97 -0.65 5.02
C PHE A 118 8.07 -0.37 3.82
N GLU A 119 7.47 0.80 3.82
CA GLU A 119 6.68 1.30 2.69
C GLU A 119 7.20 2.68 2.31
N CYS A 120 7.35 2.96 1.03
CA CYS A 120 7.75 4.29 0.58
C CYS A 120 6.73 4.91 -0.38
N LYS A 121 6.55 6.22 -0.25
CA LYS A 121 5.65 7.00 -1.10
C LYS A 121 6.38 8.20 -1.68
N THR A 122 6.16 8.43 -2.97
CA THR A 122 6.55 9.68 -3.62
C THR A 122 5.30 10.51 -3.89
N SER A 123 5.34 11.79 -3.55
CA SER A 123 4.25 12.73 -3.78
C SER A 123 4.78 14.03 -4.37
N GLU A 124 4.05 14.64 -5.28
CA GLU A 124 4.37 15.97 -5.81
C GLU A 124 3.31 16.97 -5.36
N LEU A 125 3.75 18.08 -4.75
CA LEU A 125 2.86 19.13 -4.28
C LEU A 125 2.53 20.10 -5.41
N PHE A 126 1.27 20.12 -5.82
CA PHE A 126 0.71 21.06 -6.78
C PHE A 126 -0.19 22.11 -6.07
N GLY A 127 0.32 22.79 -5.03
CA GLY A 127 -0.41 23.81 -4.28
C GLY A 127 -0.65 23.48 -2.80
N SER A 128 -1.34 24.39 -2.09
CA SER A 128 -1.53 24.29 -0.63
C SER A 128 -2.37 23.09 -0.17
N MET A 129 -3.42 22.74 -0.92
CA MET A 129 -4.29 21.59 -0.58
C MET A 129 -3.59 20.23 -0.53
N HIS A 130 -2.48 20.06 -1.29
CA HIS A 130 -1.70 18.81 -1.21
C HIS A 130 -0.77 18.79 0.00
N LYS A 131 -0.47 19.95 0.59
CA LYS A 131 0.38 20.06 1.77
C LYS A 131 -0.33 19.51 3.00
N GLU A 132 -1.64 19.74 3.11
CA GLU A 132 -2.48 19.31 4.24
C GLU A 132 -2.57 17.78 4.35
N LYS A 133 -2.46 17.07 3.21
CA LYS A 133 -2.52 15.59 3.17
C LYS A 133 -1.35 14.91 3.89
N TRP A 134 -0.24 15.62 4.07
CA TRP A 134 0.97 15.13 4.71
C TRP A 134 1.36 16.05 5.88
N ASP A 135 0.40 16.69 6.56
CA ASP A 135 0.69 17.61 7.65
C ASP A 135 0.73 16.89 9.01
N GLY A 136 1.69 17.28 9.86
CA GLY A 136 1.89 16.63 11.14
C GLY A 136 2.13 15.13 11.01
N GLU A 137 1.38 14.34 11.75
CA GLU A 137 1.39 12.87 11.74
C GLU A 137 0.35 12.26 10.77
N HIS A 138 -0.33 13.10 10.01
CA HIS A 138 -1.36 12.63 9.09
C HIS A 138 -0.76 11.92 7.86
N ILE A 139 -1.24 10.72 7.61
CA ILE A 139 -0.98 9.93 6.40
C ILE A 139 -2.25 9.96 5.55
N PRO A 140 -2.17 10.22 4.22
CA PRO A 140 -3.36 10.14 3.35
C PRO A 140 -4.07 8.80 3.49
N ASP A 141 -5.41 8.81 3.61
CA ASP A 141 -6.23 7.64 3.95
C ASP A 141 -5.95 6.42 3.08
N ASN A 142 -5.77 6.62 1.78
CA ASN A 142 -5.48 5.52 0.87
C ASN A 142 -4.13 4.83 1.15
N TYR A 143 -3.14 5.55 1.68
CA TYR A 143 -1.85 4.98 2.07
C TYR A 143 -1.92 4.37 3.47
N TYR A 144 -2.68 4.99 4.38
CA TYR A 144 -2.94 4.42 5.69
C TYR A 144 -3.63 3.05 5.56
N ILE A 145 -4.71 2.97 4.79
CA ILE A 145 -5.40 1.70 4.53
C ILE A 145 -4.48 0.67 3.85
N GLN A 146 -3.60 1.10 2.96
CA GLN A 146 -2.63 0.20 2.32
C GLN A 146 -1.71 -0.47 3.34
N VAL A 147 -1.15 0.28 4.28
CA VAL A 147 -0.24 -0.28 5.29
C VAL A 147 -0.97 -1.15 6.31
N LEU A 148 -2.20 -0.81 6.68
CA LEU A 148 -3.05 -1.66 7.51
C LEU A 148 -3.39 -2.99 6.83
N HIS A 149 -3.68 -2.97 5.53
CA HIS A 149 -3.85 -4.18 4.73
C HIS A 149 -2.59 -5.05 4.77
N TYR A 150 -1.41 -4.44 4.66
CA TYR A 150 -0.16 -5.17 4.76
C TYR A 150 0.06 -5.76 6.14
N LEU A 151 -0.23 -5.03 7.22
CA LEU A 151 -0.21 -5.57 8.58
C LEU A 151 -1.18 -6.75 8.74
N MET A 152 -2.38 -6.67 8.16
CA MET A 152 -3.33 -7.78 8.15
C MET A 152 -2.74 -9.02 7.49
N VAL A 153 -2.18 -8.89 6.29
CA VAL A 153 -1.69 -10.04 5.51
C VAL A 153 -0.43 -10.63 6.10
N THR A 154 0.52 -9.80 6.54
CA THR A 154 1.84 -10.24 7.01
C THR A 154 1.84 -10.70 8.45
N GLU A 155 0.91 -10.21 9.27
CA GLU A 155 0.94 -10.35 10.73
C GLU A 155 2.21 -9.75 11.35
N TYR A 156 2.89 -8.83 10.67
CA TYR A 156 4.03 -8.09 11.18
C TYR A 156 3.61 -7.08 12.26
N GLU A 157 4.55 -6.61 13.03
CA GLU A 157 4.30 -5.89 14.29
C GLU A 157 4.25 -4.38 14.13
N PHE A 158 4.92 -3.84 13.08
CA PHE A 158 4.96 -2.40 12.84
C PHE A 158 5.17 -2.05 11.36
N VAL A 159 4.98 -0.78 11.05
CA VAL A 159 5.27 -0.19 9.73
C VAL A 159 6.14 1.05 9.91
N GLU A 160 7.15 1.19 9.06
CA GLU A 160 7.83 2.45 8.79
C GLU A 160 7.42 2.91 7.39
N LEU A 161 6.67 4.00 7.33
CA LEU A 161 6.27 4.62 6.06
C LEU A 161 7.11 5.87 5.83
N ARG A 162 7.94 5.86 4.78
CA ARG A 162 8.73 7.03 4.35
C ARG A 162 8.06 7.71 3.16
N ALA A 163 7.65 8.96 3.34
CA ALA A 163 7.12 9.81 2.27
C ALA A 163 8.20 10.78 1.76
N GLN A 164 8.52 10.70 0.48
CA GLN A 164 9.32 11.70 -0.22
C GLN A 164 8.39 12.66 -0.95
N ILE A 165 8.32 13.90 -0.46
CA ILE A 165 7.43 14.94 -0.96
C ILE A 165 8.25 15.93 -1.78
N LYS A 166 7.95 16.01 -3.07
CA LYS A 166 8.61 16.91 -4.03
C LYS A 166 7.74 18.15 -4.23
N SER A 167 8.32 19.33 -4.07
CA SER A 167 7.70 20.57 -4.49
C SER A 167 8.58 21.29 -5.53
N VAL A 168 7.94 21.89 -6.54
CA VAL A 168 8.62 22.63 -7.60
C VAL A 168 8.14 24.07 -7.55
N TRP A 169 9.06 25.01 -7.29
CA TRP A 169 8.79 26.43 -7.27
C TRP A 169 9.88 27.20 -8.04
N ASN A 170 9.48 28.02 -9.00
CA ASN A 170 10.42 28.81 -9.83
C ASN A 170 11.62 27.99 -10.35
N LYS A 171 11.37 26.80 -10.90
CA LYS A 171 12.39 25.83 -11.36
C LYS A 171 13.28 25.24 -10.27
N SER A 172 13.09 25.61 -9.01
CA SER A 172 13.78 24.99 -7.88
C SER A 172 12.99 23.79 -7.41
N ILE A 173 13.70 22.67 -7.19
CA ILE A 173 13.12 21.44 -6.64
C ILE A 173 13.49 21.39 -5.15
N ARG A 174 12.48 21.19 -4.31
CA ARG A 174 12.66 20.90 -2.89
C ARG A 174 12.10 19.51 -2.62
N LEU A 175 12.89 18.68 -1.98
CA LEU A 175 12.47 17.37 -1.46
C LEU A 175 12.34 17.48 0.06
N ILE A 176 11.24 16.96 0.59
CA ILE A 176 10.97 16.84 2.02
C ILE A 176 10.74 15.36 2.28
N THR A 177 11.47 14.80 3.23
CA THR A 177 11.27 13.44 3.72
C THR A 177 10.49 13.50 5.02
N LYS A 178 9.48 12.64 5.16
CA LYS A 178 8.74 12.42 6.39
C LYS A 178 8.69 10.93 6.66
N ASP A 179 8.91 10.55 7.90
CA ASP A 179 8.80 9.18 8.37
C ASP A 179 7.62 9.07 9.33
N TYR A 180 6.88 7.98 9.22
CA TYR A 180 5.72 7.66 10.03
C TYR A 180 5.88 6.24 10.56
N HIS A 181 5.87 6.12 11.89
CA HIS A 181 5.86 4.83 12.57
C HIS A 181 4.44 4.46 12.97
N ILE A 182 4.05 3.21 12.72
CA ILE A 182 2.73 2.68 13.09
C ILE A 182 2.95 1.34 13.79
N GLU A 183 2.61 1.29 15.06
CA GLU A 183 2.56 0.03 15.80
C GLU A 183 1.25 -0.71 15.49
N ARG A 184 1.37 -2.00 15.20
CA ARG A 184 0.19 -2.84 14.95
C ARG A 184 -0.79 -2.79 16.12
N ALA A 185 -0.28 -2.82 17.35
CA ALA A 185 -1.11 -2.83 18.55
C ALA A 185 -2.01 -1.60 18.68
N ASP A 186 -1.56 -0.44 18.14
CA ASP A 186 -2.32 0.82 18.22
C ASP A 186 -3.43 0.90 17.18
N VAL A 187 -3.36 0.07 16.13
CA VAL A 187 -4.29 0.11 14.97
C VAL A 187 -5.04 -1.21 14.76
N GLU A 188 -5.10 -2.08 15.75
CA GLU A 188 -5.74 -3.40 15.62
C GLU A 188 -7.26 -3.29 15.32
N GLU A 189 -7.93 -2.28 15.86
CA GLU A 189 -9.35 -2.03 15.59
C GLU A 189 -9.58 -1.67 14.11
N ASP A 190 -8.71 -0.84 13.54
CA ASP A 190 -8.78 -0.46 12.12
C ASP A 190 -8.46 -1.66 11.21
N ILE A 191 -7.50 -2.50 11.61
CA ILE A 191 -7.20 -3.75 10.91
C ILE A 191 -8.42 -4.67 10.90
N GLU A 192 -9.18 -4.78 11.99
CA GLU A 192 -10.41 -5.58 12.04
C GLU A 192 -11.51 -5.03 11.12
N ILE A 193 -11.61 -3.69 10.98
CA ILE A 193 -12.52 -3.06 10.01
C ILE A 193 -12.14 -3.48 8.59
N ILE A 194 -10.87 -3.41 8.23
CA ILE A 194 -10.36 -3.81 6.91
C ILE A 194 -10.66 -5.29 6.64
N LYS A 195 -10.33 -6.18 7.59
CA LYS A 195 -10.60 -7.62 7.48
C LYS A 195 -12.05 -7.91 7.15
N ARG A 196 -12.98 -7.26 7.88
CA ARG A 196 -14.41 -7.41 7.66
C ARG A 196 -14.83 -6.89 6.29
N SER A 197 -14.44 -5.65 5.97
CA SER A 197 -14.83 -4.99 4.73
C SER A 197 -14.34 -5.73 3.49
N GLU A 198 -13.09 -6.19 3.48
CA GLU A 198 -12.53 -6.95 2.38
C GLU A 198 -13.20 -8.32 2.23
N ARG A 199 -13.50 -9.01 3.33
CA ARG A 199 -14.23 -10.28 3.29
C ARG A 199 -15.63 -10.10 2.71
N GLU A 200 -16.37 -9.10 3.16
CA GLU A 200 -17.73 -8.78 2.67
C GLU A 200 -17.70 -8.42 1.19
N PHE A 201 -16.71 -7.60 0.78
CA PHE A 201 -16.53 -7.24 -0.62
C PHE A 201 -16.26 -8.47 -1.49
N MET A 202 -15.39 -9.37 -1.06
CA MET A 202 -15.08 -10.60 -1.80
C MET A 202 -16.26 -11.56 -1.88
N GLU A 203 -17.14 -11.59 -0.90
CA GLU A 203 -18.41 -12.34 -1.00
C GLU A 203 -19.34 -11.76 -2.07
N LEU A 204 -19.36 -10.43 -2.24
CA LEU A 204 -20.10 -9.79 -3.35
C LEU A 204 -19.47 -10.13 -4.70
N VAL A 205 -18.13 -10.15 -4.79
CA VAL A 205 -17.40 -10.56 -6.00
C VAL A 205 -17.74 -12.00 -6.38
N LYS A 206 -17.64 -12.94 -5.44
CA LYS A 206 -17.97 -14.37 -5.65
C LYS A 206 -19.41 -14.57 -6.14
N LYS A 207 -20.35 -13.85 -5.53
CA LYS A 207 -21.79 -13.89 -5.89
C LYS A 207 -22.12 -13.08 -7.14
N ARG A 208 -21.14 -12.38 -7.73
CA ARG A 208 -21.31 -11.42 -8.82
C ARG A 208 -22.41 -10.39 -8.52
N LYS A 209 -22.56 -10.03 -7.24
CA LYS A 209 -23.54 -9.04 -6.78
C LYS A 209 -22.84 -7.68 -6.66
N LYS A 210 -23.31 -6.72 -7.46
CA LYS A 210 -22.76 -5.36 -7.44
C LYS A 210 -22.95 -4.70 -6.06
N PRO A 211 -21.90 -4.13 -5.45
CA PRO A 211 -22.02 -3.39 -4.21
C PRO A 211 -22.78 -2.08 -4.39
N ALA A 212 -23.33 -1.53 -3.31
CA ALA A 212 -23.72 -0.13 -3.27
C ALA A 212 -22.48 0.76 -3.40
N LEU A 213 -22.61 1.91 -4.07
CA LEU A 213 -21.54 2.89 -4.14
C LEU A 213 -21.32 3.49 -2.74
N ILE A 214 -20.07 3.48 -2.30
CA ILE A 214 -19.62 4.21 -1.12
C ILE A 214 -19.09 5.56 -1.62
N LEU A 215 -19.68 6.64 -1.14
CA LEU A 215 -19.21 7.99 -1.42
C LEU A 215 -18.23 8.39 -0.31
N PRO A 216 -17.12 9.09 -0.65
CA PRO A 216 -16.27 9.70 0.38
C PRO A 216 -17.09 10.71 1.17
N GLU A 217 -16.76 10.88 2.44
CA GLU A 217 -17.31 11.97 3.24
C GLU A 217 -16.95 13.32 2.61
N ILE A 218 -17.96 14.21 2.47
CA ILE A 218 -17.84 15.51 1.83
C ILE A 218 -17.45 16.55 2.88
#